data_4f7a043e811b7b8d6c0695d9911cd7e7
#
_entry.id   4f7a043e811b7b8d6c0695d9911cd7e7
#
_cell.length_a   1.000
_cell.length_b   1.000
_cell.length_c   1.000
_cell.angle_alpha   90.00
_cell.angle_beta   90.00
_cell.angle_gamma   90.00
#
_symmetry.space_group_name_H-M   'P 1'
#
loop_
_entity.id
_entity.type
_entity.pdbx_description
1 polymer ?
#
loop_
_entity_poly.entity_id
_entity_poly.type
_entity_poly.pdbx_seq_one_letter_code
_entity_poly.pdbx_strand_id
1 'polypeptide(L)'
;KVNENIWRTPVIIDYIHNDIKKIVCEDIKNLKQSFTVDLEKKSLYNFKEQKVEIEKTSLSYWNLAFKDLKCGAYKPNLEKDDFDLVKKIYITTNSTTDSLFIYDKTKIQSNKKEFNPSVEYKYSSFNNSDLFIIQNNIFNKVLITLDEFLIFNGKKPQSL
;
A
#
# COMPACT_ATOMS: atom_id res chain seq x y z
N LYS A 1 0.54 12.81 -33.75
CA LYS A 1 0.31 13.16 -32.33
C LYS A 1 1.37 12.46 -31.50
N VAL A 2 2.28 13.22 -30.90
CA VAL A 2 3.25 12.70 -29.92
C VAL A 2 2.42 12.26 -28.71
N ASN A 3 2.53 10.99 -28.35
CA ASN A 3 1.85 10.46 -27.17
C ASN A 3 2.61 10.98 -25.95
N GLU A 4 2.09 12.01 -25.31
CA GLU A 4 2.72 12.67 -24.13
C GLU A 4 3.00 11.70 -22.97
N ASN A 5 2.36 10.53 -22.97
CA ASN A 5 2.56 9.50 -21.95
C ASN A 5 3.90 8.76 -22.05
N ILE A 6 4.62 8.87 -23.15
CA ILE A 6 5.89 8.15 -23.38
C ILE A 6 7.04 8.81 -22.60
N TRP A 7 6.94 10.08 -22.24
CA TRP A 7 8.01 10.86 -21.62
C TRP A 7 7.84 11.13 -20.12
N ARG A 8 6.78 10.63 -19.49
CA ARG A 8 6.59 10.81 -18.07
C ARG A 8 7.52 9.90 -17.29
N THR A 9 8.33 10.50 -16.46
CA THR A 9 9.18 9.79 -15.49
C THR A 9 8.30 8.87 -14.63
N PRO A 10 8.65 7.59 -14.48
CA PRO A 10 7.94 6.71 -13.58
C PRO A 10 7.95 7.29 -12.16
N VAL A 11 6.85 7.09 -11.44
CA VAL A 11 6.77 7.48 -10.03
C VAL A 11 7.67 6.55 -9.23
N ILE A 12 8.52 7.13 -8.40
CA ILE A 12 9.40 6.37 -7.50
C ILE A 12 9.04 6.77 -6.07
N ILE A 13 8.72 5.77 -5.26
CA ILE A 13 8.54 5.93 -3.82
C ILE A 13 9.77 5.34 -3.16
N ASP A 14 10.56 6.19 -2.54
CA ASP A 14 11.82 5.79 -1.90
C ASP A 14 11.98 6.46 -0.54
N TYR A 15 12.11 5.62 0.49
CA TYR A 15 12.34 6.07 1.85
C TYR A 15 13.73 5.63 2.32
N ILE A 16 14.46 6.55 2.92
CA ILE A 16 15.71 6.23 3.60
C ILE A 16 15.41 5.34 4.80
N HIS A 17 16.16 4.26 4.96
CA HIS A 17 15.88 3.15 5.88
C HIS A 17 15.54 3.58 7.32
N ASN A 18 16.15 4.65 7.84
CA ASN A 18 15.97 5.08 9.22
C ASN A 18 14.98 6.25 9.39
N ASP A 19 14.40 6.77 8.31
CA ASP A 19 13.54 7.94 8.37
C ASP A 19 12.09 7.59 8.70
N ILE A 20 11.65 6.38 8.40
CA ILE A 20 10.29 5.95 8.69
C ILE A 20 10.14 5.66 10.19
N LYS A 21 9.18 6.33 10.82
CA LYS A 21 8.85 6.19 12.23
C LYS A 21 7.65 5.29 12.46
N LYS A 22 6.65 5.42 11.62
CA LYS A 22 5.37 4.72 11.78
C LYS A 22 4.73 4.47 10.42
N ILE A 23 4.12 3.30 10.27
CA ILE A 23 3.33 2.94 9.09
C ILE A 23 1.98 2.45 9.56
N VAL A 24 0.91 3.05 9.04
CA VAL A 24 -0.48 2.63 9.28
C VAL A 24 -1.02 2.03 8.00
N CYS A 25 -1.46 0.79 8.04
CA CYS A 25 -2.11 0.10 6.92
C CYS A 25 -3.58 -0.12 7.25
N GLU A 26 -4.46 0.57 6.53
CA GLU A 26 -5.91 0.41 6.64
C GLU A 26 -6.41 -0.44 5.47
N ASP A 27 -6.99 -1.59 5.77
CA ASP A 27 -7.68 -2.42 4.79
C ASP A 27 -9.16 -2.01 4.77
N ILE A 28 -9.61 -1.47 3.63
CA ILE A 28 -10.97 -0.90 3.51
C ILE A 28 -12.02 -1.99 3.40
N LYS A 29 -11.69 -3.12 2.77
CA LYS A 29 -12.61 -4.25 2.60
C LYS A 29 -12.76 -5.08 3.87
N ASN A 30 -11.70 -5.16 4.68
CA ASN A 30 -11.70 -5.91 5.93
C ASN A 30 -10.88 -5.19 7.00
N LEU A 31 -11.53 -4.35 7.78
CA LEU A 31 -10.87 -3.55 8.82
C LEU A 31 -10.07 -4.39 9.83
N LYS A 32 -10.44 -5.67 10.07
CA LYS A 32 -9.69 -6.56 10.95
C LYS A 32 -8.28 -6.88 10.43
N GLN A 33 -8.05 -6.66 9.14
CA GLN A 33 -6.73 -6.83 8.52
C GLN A 33 -5.88 -5.56 8.56
N SER A 34 -6.41 -4.48 9.11
CA SER A 34 -5.66 -3.24 9.34
C SER A 34 -4.67 -3.40 10.49
N PHE A 35 -3.53 -2.74 10.35
CA PHE A 35 -2.48 -2.79 11.37
C PHE A 35 -1.60 -1.55 11.36
N THR A 36 -0.89 -1.34 12.45
CA THR A 36 0.07 -0.26 12.61
C THR A 36 1.42 -0.82 13.02
N VAL A 37 2.47 -0.42 12.33
CA VAL A 37 3.87 -0.67 12.71
C VAL A 37 4.46 0.62 13.27
N ASP A 38 4.87 0.59 14.52
CA ASP A 38 5.63 1.66 15.16
C ASP A 38 7.10 1.24 15.20
N LEU A 39 7.92 1.82 14.34
CA LEU A 39 9.33 1.47 14.21
C LEU A 39 10.18 2.04 15.34
N GLU A 40 9.77 3.15 15.97
CA GLU A 40 10.47 3.69 17.12
C GLU A 40 10.29 2.79 18.36
N LYS A 41 9.07 2.32 18.59
CA LYS A 41 8.75 1.39 19.68
C LYS A 41 9.04 -0.07 19.32
N LYS A 42 9.36 -0.36 18.04
CA LYS A 42 9.51 -1.71 17.51
C LYS A 42 8.32 -2.61 17.88
N SER A 43 7.13 -2.12 17.58
CA SER A 43 5.86 -2.75 17.98
C SER A 43 4.87 -2.79 16.82
N LEU A 44 4.08 -3.86 16.79
CA LEU A 44 2.96 -4.07 15.87
C LEU A 44 1.65 -3.95 16.66
N TYR A 45 0.67 -3.28 16.08
CA TYR A 45 -0.67 -3.11 16.65
C TYR A 45 -1.74 -3.53 15.64
N ASN A 46 -2.79 -4.20 16.12
CA ASN A 46 -3.96 -4.54 15.30
C ASN A 46 -4.91 -3.34 15.15
N PHE A 47 -6.02 -3.55 14.44
CA PHE A 47 -7.04 -2.50 14.19
C PHE A 47 -7.72 -1.95 15.47
N LYS A 48 -7.63 -2.67 16.60
CA LYS A 48 -8.11 -2.24 17.93
C LYS A 48 -7.01 -1.57 18.77
N GLU A 49 -5.89 -1.23 18.15
CA GLU A 49 -4.71 -0.67 18.82
C GLU A 49 -4.11 -1.58 19.91
N GLN A 50 -4.39 -2.88 19.85
CA GLN A 50 -3.81 -3.87 20.73
C GLN A 50 -2.47 -4.32 20.18
N LYS A 51 -1.49 -4.40 21.07
CA LYS A 51 -0.15 -4.88 20.71
C LYS A 51 -0.18 -6.35 20.31
N VAL A 52 0.47 -6.65 19.20
CA VAL A 52 0.61 -8.00 18.66
C VAL A 52 2.07 -8.44 18.83
N GLU A 53 2.26 -9.62 19.41
CA GLU A 53 3.59 -10.17 19.62
C GLU A 53 4.25 -10.58 18.29
N ILE A 54 5.39 -9.99 18.01
CA ILE A 54 6.20 -10.26 16.81
C ILE A 54 7.68 -10.01 17.11
N GLU A 55 8.56 -10.66 16.36
CA GLU A 55 9.98 -10.38 16.46
C GLU A 55 10.31 -8.96 15.96
N LYS A 56 11.06 -8.22 16.75
CA LYS A 56 11.44 -6.82 16.42
C LYS A 56 12.24 -6.70 15.13
N THR A 57 13.04 -7.70 14.80
CA THR A 57 13.82 -7.76 13.57
C THR A 57 12.93 -7.85 12.34
N SER A 58 11.79 -8.55 12.42
CA SER A 58 10.82 -8.66 11.33
C SER A 58 10.25 -7.31 10.91
N LEU A 59 10.00 -6.41 11.87
CA LEU A 59 9.52 -5.06 11.60
C LEU A 59 10.56 -4.23 10.85
N SER A 60 11.83 -4.35 11.24
CA SER A 60 12.94 -3.65 10.56
C SER A 60 13.14 -4.15 9.13
N TYR A 61 12.99 -5.46 8.88
CA TYR A 61 13.04 -6.01 7.53
C TYR A 61 11.86 -5.59 6.65
N TRP A 62 10.66 -5.56 7.23
CA TRP A 62 9.48 -5.13 6.48
C TRP A 62 9.58 -3.66 6.03
N ASN A 63 10.20 -2.81 6.84
CA ASN A 63 10.46 -1.41 6.49
C ASN A 63 11.21 -1.26 5.15
N LEU A 64 12.09 -2.21 4.83
CA LEU A 64 12.81 -2.21 3.55
C LEU A 64 11.89 -2.37 2.32
N ALA A 65 10.66 -2.84 2.50
CA ALA A 65 9.69 -2.94 1.42
C ALA A 65 9.31 -1.57 0.83
N PHE A 66 9.54 -0.48 1.56
CA PHE A 66 9.25 0.89 1.12
C PHE A 66 10.44 1.59 0.45
N LYS A 67 11.52 0.86 0.22
CA LYS A 67 12.68 1.39 -0.46
C LYS A 67 12.63 1.10 -1.96
N ASP A 68 12.90 2.13 -2.76
CA ASP A 68 13.04 2.05 -4.23
C ASP A 68 11.84 1.37 -4.93
N LEU A 69 10.62 1.75 -4.53
CA LEU A 69 9.40 1.25 -5.15
C LEU A 69 9.18 1.93 -6.50
N LYS A 70 9.44 1.21 -7.57
CA LYS A 70 9.23 1.68 -8.94
C LYS A 70 7.78 1.45 -9.35
N CYS A 71 7.10 2.53 -9.70
CA CYS A 71 5.72 2.55 -10.16
C CYS A 71 5.68 2.81 -11.66
N GLY A 72 4.49 2.60 -12.25
CA GLY A 72 4.24 3.05 -13.62
C GLY A 72 4.02 4.55 -13.73
N ALA A 73 3.81 5.02 -14.95
CA ALA A 73 3.51 6.43 -15.21
C ALA A 73 2.13 6.85 -14.69
N TYR A 74 1.97 8.14 -14.44
CA TYR A 74 0.68 8.73 -14.11
C TYR A 74 -0.37 8.50 -15.21
N LYS A 75 -1.62 8.37 -14.80
CA LYS A 75 -2.81 8.21 -15.64
C LYS A 75 -3.80 9.36 -15.40
N PRO A 76 -3.50 10.58 -15.86
CA PRO A 76 -4.29 11.78 -15.51
C PRO A 76 -5.71 11.76 -16.05
N ASN A 77 -5.99 10.91 -17.05
CA ASN A 77 -7.33 10.76 -17.63
C ASN A 77 -8.25 9.78 -16.86
N LEU A 78 -7.75 9.21 -15.76
CA LEU A 78 -8.52 8.31 -14.91
C LEU A 78 -8.99 9.05 -13.66
N GLU A 79 -10.28 8.93 -13.38
CA GLU A 79 -10.87 9.50 -12.16
C GLU A 79 -10.84 8.48 -11.03
N LYS A 80 -10.43 8.92 -9.83
CA LYS A 80 -10.34 8.04 -8.66
C LYS A 80 -11.68 7.43 -8.28
N ASP A 81 -12.76 8.18 -8.46
CA ASP A 81 -14.13 7.76 -8.13
C ASP A 81 -14.66 6.62 -9.01
N ASP A 82 -13.98 6.34 -10.14
CA ASP A 82 -14.31 5.20 -11.00
C ASP A 82 -13.76 3.86 -10.48
N PHE A 83 -12.99 3.86 -9.40
CA PHE A 83 -12.29 2.69 -8.88
C PHE A 83 -12.58 2.48 -7.39
N ASP A 84 -12.59 1.22 -6.97
CA ASP A 84 -12.78 0.86 -5.56
C ASP A 84 -11.50 1.08 -4.77
N LEU A 85 -11.53 1.96 -3.78
CA LEU A 85 -10.46 2.11 -2.81
C LEU A 85 -10.41 0.86 -1.93
N VAL A 86 -9.25 0.19 -1.90
CA VAL A 86 -9.09 -1.08 -1.17
C VAL A 86 -8.14 -0.98 0.00
N LYS A 87 -7.16 -0.08 -0.05
CA LYS A 87 -6.18 0.09 1.03
C LYS A 87 -5.69 1.53 1.12
N LYS A 88 -5.47 2.00 2.34
CA LYS A 88 -4.76 3.24 2.63
C LYS A 88 -3.52 2.93 3.45
N ILE A 89 -2.40 3.48 3.06
CA ILE A 89 -1.14 3.35 3.78
C ILE A 89 -0.63 4.76 4.11
N TYR A 90 -0.40 5.01 5.39
CA TYR A 90 0.17 6.27 5.86
C TYR A 90 1.57 6.00 6.38
N ILE A 91 2.54 6.75 5.87
CA ILE A 91 3.96 6.60 6.18
C ILE A 91 4.43 7.87 6.86
N THR A 92 4.70 7.79 8.15
CA THR A 92 5.19 8.92 8.93
C THR A 92 6.72 8.85 9.05
N THR A 93 7.37 9.92 8.65
CA THR A 93 8.81 10.14 8.78
C THR A 93 9.11 11.19 9.87
N ASN A 94 10.35 11.61 10.00
CA ASN A 94 10.73 12.70 10.89
C ASN A 94 10.10 14.05 10.50
N SER A 95 9.75 14.24 9.23
CA SER A 95 9.34 15.55 8.69
C SER A 95 7.92 15.55 8.10
N THR A 96 7.42 14.42 7.63
CA THR A 96 6.15 14.34 6.89
C THR A 96 5.35 13.09 7.25
N THR A 97 4.05 13.15 6.93
CA THR A 97 3.21 11.96 6.81
C THR A 97 2.70 11.88 5.39
N ASP A 98 3.16 10.87 4.67
CA ASP A 98 2.74 10.60 3.30
C ASP A 98 1.59 9.61 3.26
N SER A 99 0.76 9.68 2.23
CA SER A 99 -0.35 8.77 2.00
C SER A 99 -0.22 8.05 0.66
N LEU A 100 -0.37 6.73 0.69
CA LEU A 100 -0.42 5.87 -0.49
C LEU A 100 -1.77 5.16 -0.49
N PHE A 101 -2.65 5.50 -1.43
CA PHE A 101 -3.97 4.91 -1.57
C PHE A 101 -3.99 3.94 -2.73
N ILE A 102 -4.56 2.78 -2.52
CA ILE A 102 -4.58 1.66 -3.46
C ILE A 102 -6.01 1.40 -3.91
N TYR A 103 -6.20 1.29 -5.22
CA TYR A 103 -7.48 1.09 -5.88
C TYR A 103 -7.47 -0.17 -6.73
N ASP A 104 -8.54 -0.95 -6.67
CA ASP A 104 -8.77 -2.04 -7.63
C ASP A 104 -9.15 -1.50 -9.00
N LYS A 105 -8.81 -2.25 -10.05
CA LYS A 105 -9.13 -1.92 -11.45
C LYS A 105 -10.59 -2.13 -11.83
N THR A 106 -11.50 -2.14 -10.90
CA THR A 106 -12.93 -2.23 -11.20
C THR A 106 -13.39 -0.88 -11.71
N LYS A 107 -13.61 -0.75 -13.01
CA LYS A 107 -14.22 0.42 -13.60
C LYS A 107 -15.74 0.25 -13.60
N ILE A 108 -16.45 1.15 -12.95
CA ILE A 108 -17.91 1.25 -13.09
C ILE A 108 -18.17 1.92 -14.44
N GLN A 109 -18.45 1.15 -15.48
CA GLN A 109 -19.01 1.70 -16.71
C GLN A 109 -20.54 1.53 -16.66
N SER A 110 -21.25 2.67 -16.80
CA SER A 110 -22.68 2.79 -17.05
C SER A 110 -23.47 1.45 -17.03
N ASN A 111 -23.89 1.00 -15.84
CA ASN A 111 -24.70 -0.19 -15.59
C ASN A 111 -24.07 -1.57 -15.78
N LYS A 112 -22.78 -1.68 -16.10
CA LYS A 112 -22.06 -2.97 -16.07
C LYS A 112 -20.78 -2.82 -15.29
N LYS A 113 -20.71 -3.55 -14.19
CA LYS A 113 -19.47 -3.73 -13.43
C LYS A 113 -18.55 -4.65 -14.23
N GLU A 114 -17.65 -4.08 -15.05
CA GLU A 114 -16.59 -4.87 -15.63
C GLU A 114 -15.56 -5.16 -14.54
N PHE A 115 -15.67 -6.35 -13.98
CA PHE A 115 -14.65 -6.90 -13.12
C PHE A 115 -13.52 -7.42 -14.01
N ASN A 116 -12.44 -6.65 -14.10
CA ASN A 116 -11.18 -7.14 -14.64
C ASN A 116 -10.17 -7.22 -13.49
N PRO A 117 -10.17 -8.32 -12.71
CA PRO A 117 -9.17 -8.53 -11.69
C PRO A 117 -7.85 -8.81 -12.40
N SER A 118 -7.14 -7.76 -12.77
CA SER A 118 -5.75 -7.95 -13.13
C SER A 118 -5.02 -8.39 -11.89
N VAL A 119 -4.66 -9.67 -11.86
CA VAL A 119 -3.80 -10.25 -10.82
C VAL A 119 -2.43 -9.56 -10.82
N GLU A 120 -2.10 -8.82 -11.87
CA GLU A 120 -0.77 -8.30 -12.13
C GLU A 120 -0.55 -6.87 -11.62
N TYR A 121 -1.57 -6.01 -11.61
CA TYR A 121 -1.41 -4.62 -11.20
C TYR A 121 -2.67 -3.96 -10.62
N LYS A 122 -2.47 -2.88 -9.86
CA LYS A 122 -3.49 -2.01 -9.29
C LYS A 122 -3.21 -0.56 -9.67
N TYR A 123 -4.17 0.32 -9.42
CA TYR A 123 -3.94 1.76 -9.44
C TYR A 123 -3.60 2.29 -8.05
N SER A 124 -2.87 3.37 -8.00
CA SER A 124 -2.49 4.01 -6.76
C SER A 124 -2.41 5.53 -6.91
N SER A 125 -2.56 6.25 -5.82
CA SER A 125 -2.22 7.67 -5.72
C SER A 125 -1.32 7.91 -4.51
N PHE A 126 -0.36 8.81 -4.64
CA PHE A 126 0.58 9.19 -3.60
C PHE A 126 0.40 10.67 -3.26
N ASN A 127 0.10 10.98 -1.99
CA ASN A 127 -0.18 12.34 -1.52
C ASN A 127 -1.22 13.06 -2.38
N ASN A 128 -2.32 12.35 -2.68
CA ASN A 128 -3.42 12.86 -3.52
C ASN A 128 -3.02 13.18 -4.97
N SER A 129 -1.97 12.56 -5.49
CA SER A 129 -1.56 12.67 -6.90
C SER A 129 -2.61 12.08 -7.85
N ASP A 130 -2.42 12.30 -9.15
CA ASP A 130 -3.09 11.50 -10.18
C ASP A 130 -2.82 10.00 -9.96
N LEU A 131 -3.69 9.16 -10.52
CA LEU A 131 -3.49 7.72 -10.47
C LEU A 131 -2.26 7.29 -11.27
N PHE A 132 -1.56 6.29 -10.79
CA PHE A 132 -0.49 5.59 -11.48
C PHE A 132 -0.63 4.08 -11.25
N ILE A 133 0.08 3.29 -12.05
CA ILE A 133 0.03 1.83 -11.97
C ILE A 133 1.10 1.35 -10.98
N ILE A 134 0.72 0.40 -10.12
CA ILE A 134 1.64 -0.40 -9.30
C ILE A 134 1.54 -1.86 -9.70
N GLN A 135 2.67 -2.55 -9.82
CA GLN A 135 2.70 -3.99 -10.11
C GLN A 135 2.65 -4.78 -8.81
N ASN A 136 1.75 -5.76 -8.73
CA ASN A 136 1.54 -6.55 -7.52
C ASN A 136 2.81 -7.31 -7.07
N ASN A 137 3.60 -7.82 -8.00
CA ASN A 137 4.84 -8.52 -7.70
C ASN A 137 5.92 -7.63 -7.06
N ILE A 138 5.94 -6.34 -7.37
CA ILE A 138 6.85 -5.35 -6.77
C ILE A 138 6.32 -4.91 -5.40
N PHE A 139 5.00 -4.75 -5.28
CA PHE A 139 4.31 -4.21 -4.10
C PHE A 139 3.77 -5.28 -3.16
N ASN A 140 4.01 -6.57 -3.39
CA ASN A 140 3.44 -7.66 -2.61
C ASN A 140 3.70 -7.54 -1.10
N LYS A 141 4.87 -7.07 -0.69
CA LYS A 141 5.20 -6.85 0.72
C LYS A 141 4.56 -5.60 1.31
N VAL A 142 4.29 -4.58 0.47
CA VAL A 142 3.61 -3.34 0.88
C VAL A 142 2.10 -3.58 1.00
N LEU A 143 1.53 -4.42 0.13
CA LEU A 143 0.09 -4.72 0.06
C LEU A 143 -0.36 -5.80 1.05
N ILE A 144 0.51 -6.27 1.90
CA ILE A 144 0.27 -7.36 2.86
C ILE A 144 -0.89 -7.03 3.84
N THR A 145 -1.68 -8.03 4.19
CA THR A 145 -2.67 -7.96 5.27
C THR A 145 -2.03 -8.29 6.62
N LEU A 146 -2.73 -8.02 7.73
CA LEU A 146 -2.22 -8.39 9.05
C LEU A 146 -1.98 -9.91 9.17
N ASP A 147 -2.92 -10.72 8.72
CA ASP A 147 -2.79 -12.18 8.78
C ASP A 147 -1.63 -12.70 7.93
N GLU A 148 -1.45 -12.16 6.73
CA GLU A 148 -0.30 -12.48 5.89
C GLU A 148 1.01 -12.08 6.55
N PHE A 149 1.06 -10.90 7.18
CA PHE A 149 2.22 -10.44 7.93
C PHE A 149 2.58 -11.38 9.08
N LEU A 150 1.57 -11.84 9.83
CA LEU A 150 1.75 -12.78 10.93
C LEU A 150 2.21 -14.17 10.44
N ILE A 151 1.58 -14.69 9.39
CA ILE A 151 1.95 -15.99 8.78
C ILE A 151 3.39 -15.96 8.28
N PHE A 152 3.77 -14.87 7.59
CA PHE A 152 5.12 -14.70 7.08
C PHE A 152 6.19 -14.71 8.20
N ASN A 153 5.80 -14.31 9.42
CA ASN A 153 6.66 -14.33 10.61
C ASN A 153 6.44 -15.57 11.50
N GLY A 154 5.85 -16.64 10.98
CA GLY A 154 5.64 -17.89 11.69
C GLY A 154 4.60 -17.84 12.81
N LYS A 155 3.72 -16.82 12.79
CA LYS A 155 2.62 -16.65 13.75
C LYS A 155 1.29 -17.12 13.19
N LYS A 156 0.35 -17.41 14.08
CA LYS A 156 -1.03 -17.76 13.65
C LYS A 156 -1.79 -16.48 13.25
N PRO A 157 -2.63 -16.55 12.20
CA PRO A 157 -3.50 -15.43 11.86
C PRO A 157 -4.49 -15.12 13.00
N GLN A 158 -4.84 -13.85 13.15
CA GLN A 158 -5.81 -13.43 14.17
C GLN A 158 -7.26 -13.72 13.82
N SER A 159 -7.52 -14.03 12.55
CA SER A 159 -8.87 -14.35 12.04
C SER A 159 -9.32 -15.79 12.34
N LEU A 160 -8.51 -16.60 12.99
CA LEU A 160 -8.83 -17.96 13.43
C LEU A 160 -9.28 -18.00 14.88
#